data_e7f9f57c3f42e203d839a73780a84356
#
_entry.id   e7f9f57c3f42e203d839a73780a84356
#
_cell.length_a   1.000
_cell.length_b   1.000
_cell.length_c   1.000
_cell.angle_alpha   90.00
_cell.angle_beta   90.00
_cell.angle_gamma   90.00
#
_symmetry.space_group_name_H-M   'P 1'
#
loop_
_entity.id
_entity.type
_entity.pdbx_description
1 polymer ?
#
loop_
_entity_poly.entity_id
_entity_poly.type
_entity_poly.pdbx_seq_one_letter_code
_entity_poly.pdbx_strand_id
1 'polypeptide(L)'
;MISGVLLMAHYTSYLVSALAAGPSLPHYITLENVRQSGISAGWTDGTAMSEYMRLSSDETHRKFWNFIKQNKKRALVKNSSEGLRRVLQESYLFIEAESVLLQHKRDCQYHFIPLLGFNQLSAFTLRKDSPLAPIFNKIIVDIQASGVLSKWWTELMMKTTPVCQSSEGASIGLPTVFSVFVVMCIGLILSFLIMLIERSSQRSAVTEVKNISIR
;
A
#
# COMPACT_ATOMS: atom_id res chain seq x y z
N MET A 1 32.21 22.98 15.00
CA MET A 1 30.88 23.61 14.87
C MET A 1 30.23 23.39 13.49
N ILE A 2 30.91 23.62 12.38
CA ILE A 2 30.35 23.44 11.00
C ILE A 2 29.86 22.00 10.74
N SER A 3 30.62 20.98 11.16
CA SER A 3 30.28 19.57 11.04
C SER A 3 28.94 19.23 11.75
N GLY A 4 28.70 19.77 12.93
CA GLY A 4 27.45 19.55 13.67
C GLY A 4 26.24 20.16 12.96
N VAL A 5 26.39 21.35 12.39
CA VAL A 5 25.33 22.03 11.63
C VAL A 5 25.00 21.21 10.35
N LEU A 6 26.00 20.71 9.65
CA LEU A 6 25.81 19.89 8.43
C LEU A 6 25.10 18.57 8.77
N LEU A 7 25.50 17.90 9.86
CA LEU A 7 24.83 16.66 10.31
C LEU A 7 23.35 16.91 10.68
N MET A 8 23.09 17.98 11.41
CA MET A 8 21.73 18.35 11.81
C MET A 8 20.87 18.70 10.59
N ALA A 9 21.40 19.46 9.64
CA ALA A 9 20.69 19.80 8.41
C ALA A 9 20.39 18.56 7.56
N HIS A 10 21.34 17.66 7.42
CA HIS A 10 21.15 16.42 6.68
C HIS A 10 20.10 15.51 7.34
N TYR A 11 20.16 15.34 8.66
CA TYR A 11 19.20 14.56 9.42
C TYR A 11 17.78 15.12 9.33
N THR A 12 17.60 16.42 9.54
CA THR A 12 16.28 17.06 9.45
C THR A 12 15.70 16.98 8.05
N SER A 13 16.52 17.19 7.00
CA SER A 13 16.09 17.04 5.61
C SER A 13 15.64 15.62 5.29
N TYR A 14 16.41 14.61 5.71
CA TYR A 14 16.06 13.21 5.53
C TYR A 14 14.76 12.83 6.28
N LEU A 15 14.62 13.29 7.54
CA LEU A 15 13.44 13.01 8.36
C LEU A 15 12.18 13.64 7.73
N VAL A 16 12.25 14.89 7.32
CA VAL A 16 11.13 15.58 6.66
C VAL A 16 10.77 14.90 5.36
N SER A 17 11.75 14.51 4.54
CA SER A 17 11.53 13.77 3.29
C SER A 17 10.87 12.42 3.53
N ALA A 18 11.35 11.66 4.51
CA ALA A 18 10.78 10.35 4.86
C ALA A 18 9.34 10.43 5.39
N LEU A 19 9.03 11.48 6.16
CA LEU A 19 7.68 11.73 6.65
C LEU A 19 6.73 12.23 5.56
N ALA A 20 7.24 13.04 4.64
CA ALA A 20 6.46 13.56 3.51
C ALA A 20 6.17 12.50 2.43
N ALA A 21 7.04 11.51 2.28
CA ALA A 21 6.87 10.45 1.28
C ALA A 21 5.64 9.54 1.56
N GLY A 22 5.13 9.53 2.81
CA GLY A 22 4.01 8.68 3.22
C GLY A 22 4.29 7.17 3.04
N PRO A 23 3.38 6.32 3.47
CA PRO A 23 3.49 4.89 3.18
C PRO A 23 3.37 4.66 1.67
N SER A 24 4.36 4.00 1.08
CA SER A 24 4.30 3.59 -0.33
C SER A 24 3.13 2.62 -0.50
N LEU A 25 2.16 3.01 -1.32
CA LEU A 25 1.06 2.12 -1.70
C LEU A 25 1.63 0.85 -2.34
N PRO A 26 1.11 -0.32 -2.02
CA PRO A 26 1.54 -1.56 -2.64
C PRO A 26 1.36 -1.48 -4.16
N HIS A 27 2.37 -1.90 -4.89
CA HIS A 27 2.47 -1.76 -6.35
C HIS A 27 1.63 -2.81 -7.13
N TYR A 28 0.43 -3.13 -6.63
CA TYR A 28 -0.45 -4.14 -7.24
C TYR A 28 -1.43 -3.53 -8.26
N ILE A 29 -0.93 -2.67 -9.13
CA ILE A 29 -1.76 -1.96 -10.12
C ILE A 29 -2.07 -2.84 -11.34
N THR A 30 -1.26 -3.87 -11.60
CA THR A 30 -1.44 -4.78 -12.73
C THR A 30 -1.53 -6.24 -12.29
N LEU A 31 -2.17 -7.07 -13.09
CA LEU A 31 -2.27 -8.52 -12.84
C LEU A 31 -0.91 -9.20 -12.77
N GLU A 32 0.04 -8.72 -13.56
CA GLU A 32 1.39 -9.28 -13.56
C GLU A 32 2.11 -8.99 -12.23
N ASN A 33 1.96 -7.79 -11.69
CA ASN A 33 2.51 -7.44 -10.38
C ASN A 33 1.89 -8.31 -9.27
N VAL A 34 0.58 -8.54 -9.33
CA VAL A 34 -0.12 -9.43 -8.40
C VAL A 34 0.43 -10.86 -8.48
N ARG A 35 0.61 -11.38 -9.70
CA ARG A 35 1.16 -12.71 -9.93
C ARG A 35 2.60 -12.85 -9.40
N GLN A 36 3.44 -11.83 -9.62
CA GLN A 36 4.84 -11.83 -9.18
C GLN A 36 4.99 -11.69 -7.67
N SER A 37 4.05 -11.02 -7.00
CA SER A 37 4.09 -10.84 -5.54
C SER A 37 3.92 -12.14 -4.77
N GLY A 38 3.39 -13.21 -5.40
CA GLY A 38 3.08 -14.48 -4.76
C GLY A 38 1.91 -14.41 -3.77
N ILE A 39 1.23 -13.26 -3.64
CA ILE A 39 0.06 -13.11 -2.80
C ILE A 39 -1.12 -13.84 -3.44
N SER A 40 -1.90 -14.53 -2.61
CA SER A 40 -3.14 -15.16 -3.09
C SER A 40 -4.12 -14.09 -3.55
N ALA A 41 -4.59 -14.21 -4.78
CA ALA A 41 -5.59 -13.30 -5.34
C ALA A 41 -6.78 -14.10 -5.89
N GLY A 42 -7.94 -13.48 -5.95
CA GLY A 42 -9.11 -14.14 -6.51
C GLY A 42 -10.36 -13.27 -6.51
N TRP A 43 -11.46 -13.87 -6.90
CA TRP A 43 -12.77 -13.23 -7.06
C TRP A 43 -13.90 -14.20 -6.70
N THR A 44 -15.14 -13.75 -6.80
CA THR A 44 -16.32 -14.57 -6.55
C THR A 44 -16.49 -15.63 -7.66
N ASP A 45 -16.58 -16.91 -7.27
CA ASP A 45 -16.75 -18.03 -8.21
C ASP A 45 -18.09 -17.92 -8.97
N GLY A 46 -18.10 -18.37 -10.22
CA GLY A 46 -19.29 -18.34 -11.08
C GLY A 46 -19.64 -16.95 -11.63
N THR A 47 -18.81 -15.94 -11.43
CA THR A 47 -19.01 -14.61 -12.02
C THR A 47 -18.46 -14.53 -13.45
N ALA A 48 -18.90 -13.52 -14.19
CA ALA A 48 -18.42 -13.23 -15.54
C ALA A 48 -16.90 -13.05 -15.63
N MET A 49 -16.24 -12.71 -14.50
CA MET A 49 -14.80 -12.60 -14.40
C MET A 49 -14.07 -13.89 -14.74
N SER A 50 -14.57 -15.02 -14.25
CA SER A 50 -14.00 -16.34 -14.55
C SER A 50 -14.04 -16.65 -16.05
N GLU A 51 -15.15 -16.36 -16.71
CA GLU A 51 -15.31 -16.58 -18.16
C GLU A 51 -14.49 -15.58 -18.97
N TYR A 52 -14.47 -14.31 -18.56
CA TYR A 52 -13.64 -13.30 -19.19
C TYR A 52 -12.16 -13.68 -19.20
N MET A 53 -11.64 -14.09 -18.04
CA MET A 53 -10.24 -14.53 -17.91
C MET A 53 -9.94 -15.78 -18.73
N ARG A 54 -10.89 -16.74 -18.76
CA ARG A 54 -10.74 -17.98 -19.49
C ARG A 54 -10.74 -17.81 -21.01
N LEU A 55 -11.59 -16.92 -21.50
CA LEU A 55 -11.81 -16.70 -22.93
C LEU A 55 -10.93 -15.58 -23.51
N SER A 56 -10.24 -14.83 -22.67
CA SER A 56 -9.40 -13.72 -23.12
C SER A 56 -8.30 -14.18 -24.09
N SER A 57 -8.13 -13.43 -25.16
CA SER A 57 -7.00 -13.57 -26.09
C SER A 57 -5.70 -12.97 -25.54
N ASP A 58 -5.78 -12.14 -24.51
CA ASP A 58 -4.63 -11.52 -23.86
C ASP A 58 -3.80 -12.56 -23.11
N GLU A 59 -2.52 -12.58 -23.37
CA GLU A 59 -1.56 -13.52 -22.76
C GLU A 59 -1.45 -13.28 -21.23
N THR A 60 -1.54 -12.04 -20.77
CA THR A 60 -1.48 -11.67 -19.35
C THR A 60 -2.66 -12.27 -18.60
N HIS A 61 -3.87 -12.14 -19.16
CA HIS A 61 -5.09 -12.72 -18.58
C HIS A 61 -5.01 -14.24 -18.51
N ARG A 62 -4.51 -14.90 -19.56
CA ARG A 62 -4.34 -16.36 -19.58
C ARG A 62 -3.31 -16.85 -18.56
N LYS A 63 -2.19 -16.14 -18.42
CA LYS A 63 -1.17 -16.46 -17.39
C LYS A 63 -1.75 -16.31 -15.99
N PHE A 64 -2.51 -15.25 -15.76
CA PHE A 64 -3.15 -15.01 -14.48
C PHE A 64 -4.25 -16.05 -14.19
N TRP A 65 -5.06 -16.42 -15.18
CA TRP A 65 -6.03 -17.50 -15.04
C TRP A 65 -5.38 -18.82 -14.64
N ASN A 66 -4.27 -19.20 -15.28
CA ASN A 66 -3.54 -20.40 -14.94
C ASN A 66 -2.98 -20.35 -13.50
N PHE A 67 -2.52 -19.20 -13.05
CA PHE A 67 -2.11 -18.99 -11.67
C PHE A 67 -3.27 -19.22 -10.68
N ILE A 68 -4.43 -18.64 -10.94
CA ILE A 68 -5.64 -18.83 -10.13
C ILE A 68 -6.09 -20.28 -10.15
N LYS A 69 -6.09 -20.94 -11.31
CA LYS A 69 -6.55 -22.32 -11.49
C LYS A 69 -5.73 -23.32 -10.67
N GLN A 70 -4.43 -23.10 -10.52
CA GLN A 70 -3.56 -23.96 -9.72
C GLN A 70 -3.99 -24.02 -8.25
N ASN A 71 -4.55 -22.93 -7.73
CA ASN A 71 -4.98 -22.78 -6.34
C ASN A 71 -6.48 -22.42 -6.22
N LYS A 72 -7.34 -22.98 -7.08
CA LYS A 72 -8.74 -22.57 -7.21
C LYS A 72 -9.49 -22.50 -5.88
N LYS A 73 -9.34 -23.47 -5.00
CA LYS A 73 -10.01 -23.50 -3.69
C LYS A 73 -9.60 -22.37 -2.75
N ARG A 74 -8.38 -21.85 -2.92
CA ARG A 74 -7.83 -20.77 -2.11
C ARG A 74 -8.06 -19.41 -2.76
N ALA A 75 -8.13 -19.37 -4.07
CA ALA A 75 -8.30 -18.16 -4.86
C ALA A 75 -9.78 -17.74 -4.98
N LEU A 76 -10.68 -18.66 -5.26
CA LEU A 76 -12.08 -18.33 -5.48
C LEU A 76 -12.88 -18.37 -4.18
N VAL A 77 -13.80 -17.42 -4.04
CA VAL A 77 -14.72 -17.31 -2.89
C VAL A 77 -16.17 -17.49 -3.33
N LYS A 78 -17.06 -17.87 -2.41
CA LYS A 78 -18.47 -18.12 -2.72
C LYS A 78 -19.28 -16.84 -2.91
N ASN A 79 -18.93 -15.79 -2.19
CA ASN A 79 -19.59 -14.49 -2.25
C ASN A 79 -18.62 -13.36 -1.87
N SER A 80 -19.00 -12.12 -2.19
CA SER A 80 -18.17 -10.93 -1.95
C SER A 80 -17.90 -10.69 -0.46
N SER A 81 -18.85 -11.02 0.43
CA SER A 81 -18.65 -10.87 1.88
C SER A 81 -17.57 -11.81 2.41
N GLU A 82 -17.48 -13.03 1.89
CA GLU A 82 -16.40 -13.96 2.23
C GLU A 82 -15.05 -13.44 1.72
N GLY A 83 -15.03 -12.90 0.49
CA GLY A 83 -13.83 -12.30 -0.09
C GLY A 83 -13.28 -11.16 0.77
N LEU A 84 -14.14 -10.22 1.15
CA LEU A 84 -13.79 -9.10 2.01
C LEU A 84 -13.29 -9.55 3.39
N ARG A 85 -14.00 -10.50 4.03
CA ARG A 85 -13.56 -11.06 5.31
C ARG A 85 -12.17 -11.70 5.20
N ARG A 86 -11.89 -12.41 4.10
CA ARG A 86 -10.60 -13.07 3.87
C ARG A 86 -9.46 -12.06 3.71
N VAL A 87 -9.70 -10.91 3.06
CA VAL A 87 -8.72 -9.81 2.96
C VAL A 87 -8.27 -9.31 4.34
N LEU A 88 -9.17 -9.28 5.34
CA LEU A 88 -8.83 -8.84 6.71
C LEU A 88 -8.09 -9.92 7.51
N GLN A 89 -8.25 -11.19 7.17
CA GLN A 89 -7.72 -12.30 7.95
C GLN A 89 -6.43 -12.90 7.39
N GLU A 90 -6.21 -12.75 6.08
CA GLU A 90 -5.09 -13.38 5.37
C GLU A 90 -4.45 -12.39 4.40
N SER A 91 -3.23 -12.69 3.92
CA SER A 91 -2.63 -12.00 2.79
C SER A 91 -3.33 -12.39 1.49
N TYR A 92 -4.47 -11.77 1.23
CA TYR A 92 -5.35 -12.06 0.11
C TYR A 92 -5.79 -10.79 -0.59
N LEU A 93 -5.75 -10.79 -1.94
CA LEU A 93 -6.25 -9.71 -2.78
C LEU A 93 -7.59 -10.13 -3.39
N PHE A 94 -8.64 -9.41 -3.04
CA PHE A 94 -9.97 -9.65 -3.58
C PHE A 94 -10.24 -8.73 -4.76
N ILE A 95 -10.48 -9.30 -5.94
CA ILE A 95 -10.76 -8.58 -7.18
C ILE A 95 -12.26 -8.64 -7.43
N GLU A 96 -12.89 -7.47 -7.47
CA GLU A 96 -14.33 -7.37 -7.67
C GLU A 96 -14.66 -6.06 -8.40
N ALA A 97 -15.85 -5.98 -8.99
CA ALA A 97 -16.32 -4.78 -9.64
C ALA A 97 -16.43 -3.61 -8.64
N GLU A 98 -16.02 -2.43 -9.05
CA GLU A 98 -16.06 -1.24 -8.20
C GLU A 98 -17.47 -0.96 -7.65
N SER A 99 -18.51 -1.18 -8.47
CA SER A 99 -19.91 -1.02 -8.07
C SER A 99 -20.31 -1.89 -6.88
N VAL A 100 -19.75 -3.11 -6.76
CA VAL A 100 -19.99 -4.01 -5.64
C VAL A 100 -19.23 -3.56 -4.40
N LEU A 101 -18.01 -3.05 -4.58
CA LEU A 101 -17.16 -2.61 -3.47
C LEU A 101 -17.53 -1.22 -2.93
N LEU A 102 -18.32 -0.43 -3.66
CA LEU A 102 -18.70 0.94 -3.26
C LEU A 102 -19.32 1.03 -1.88
N GLN A 103 -20.21 0.09 -1.53
CA GLN A 103 -20.85 0.07 -0.21
C GLN A 103 -19.86 -0.19 0.95
N HIS A 104 -18.71 -0.79 0.67
CA HIS A 104 -17.65 -1.07 1.62
C HIS A 104 -16.54 -0.02 1.62
N LYS A 105 -16.58 0.97 0.70
CA LYS A 105 -15.58 2.05 0.65
C LYS A 105 -15.54 2.93 1.90
N ARG A 106 -16.61 2.96 2.69
CA ARG A 106 -16.64 3.69 3.97
C ARG A 106 -15.93 2.97 5.10
N ASP A 107 -15.63 1.71 4.92
CA ASP A 107 -14.92 0.93 5.92
C ASP A 107 -13.41 1.15 5.74
N CYS A 108 -12.83 1.90 6.67
CA CYS A 108 -11.41 2.27 6.65
C CYS A 108 -10.44 1.10 6.89
N GLN A 109 -10.97 -0.10 7.09
CA GLN A 109 -10.15 -1.31 7.21
C GLN A 109 -9.68 -1.83 5.84
N TYR A 110 -10.33 -1.39 4.74
CA TYR A 110 -9.99 -1.83 3.39
C TYR A 110 -9.21 -0.77 2.63
N HIS A 111 -8.21 -1.22 1.90
CA HIS A 111 -7.49 -0.41 0.94
C HIS A 111 -7.90 -0.79 -0.48
N PHE A 112 -8.47 0.18 -1.21
CA PHE A 112 -8.96 -0.05 -2.57
C PHE A 112 -7.93 0.44 -3.58
N ILE A 113 -7.49 -0.47 -4.44
CA ILE A 113 -6.49 -0.20 -5.47
C ILE A 113 -7.15 -0.40 -6.84
N PRO A 114 -7.12 0.61 -7.73
CA PRO A 114 -7.61 0.42 -9.08
C PRO A 114 -6.73 -0.58 -9.83
N LEU A 115 -7.33 -1.62 -10.39
CA LEU A 115 -6.64 -2.60 -11.20
C LEU A 115 -6.75 -2.21 -12.67
N LEU A 116 -5.63 -1.90 -13.30
CA LEU A 116 -5.59 -1.53 -14.71
C LEU A 116 -5.71 -2.76 -15.62
N GLY A 117 -6.33 -2.56 -16.78
CA GLY A 117 -6.52 -3.62 -17.78
C GLY A 117 -7.88 -4.29 -17.77
N PHE A 118 -8.81 -3.86 -16.91
CA PHE A 118 -10.18 -4.33 -16.87
C PHE A 118 -11.16 -3.22 -17.19
N ASN A 119 -11.66 -3.23 -18.42
CA ASN A 119 -12.80 -2.41 -18.80
C ASN A 119 -14.01 -3.31 -18.97
N GLN A 120 -14.87 -3.37 -17.95
CA GLN A 120 -16.13 -4.10 -18.04
C GLN A 120 -17.24 -3.16 -18.50
N LEU A 121 -17.89 -3.54 -19.57
CA LEU A 121 -19.11 -2.88 -20.02
C LEU A 121 -20.30 -3.48 -19.28
N SER A 122 -21.09 -2.62 -18.65
CA SER A 122 -22.37 -3.02 -18.07
C SER A 122 -23.48 -2.82 -19.08
N ALA A 123 -24.32 -3.82 -19.25
CA ALA A 123 -25.41 -3.79 -20.20
C ALA A 123 -26.70 -4.38 -19.61
N PHE A 124 -27.83 -3.95 -20.12
CA PHE A 124 -29.12 -4.59 -19.83
C PHE A 124 -29.33 -5.78 -20.75
N THR A 125 -29.86 -6.86 -20.22
CA THR A 125 -30.21 -8.04 -21.02
C THR A 125 -31.69 -8.03 -21.32
N LEU A 126 -32.02 -8.24 -22.58
CA LEU A 126 -33.39 -8.38 -23.06
C LEU A 126 -33.57 -9.73 -23.76
N ARG A 127 -34.80 -10.20 -23.85
CA ARG A 127 -35.10 -11.38 -24.65
C ARG A 127 -34.69 -11.13 -26.11
N LYS A 128 -34.15 -12.12 -26.80
CA LYS A 128 -33.81 -12.07 -28.19
C LYS A 128 -35.03 -11.63 -28.99
N ASP A 129 -34.83 -10.73 -29.95
CA ASP A 129 -35.87 -10.14 -30.84
C ASP A 129 -36.95 -9.33 -30.08
N SER A 130 -36.63 -8.80 -28.90
CA SER A 130 -37.51 -7.91 -28.16
C SER A 130 -37.71 -6.59 -28.90
N PRO A 131 -38.96 -6.14 -29.12
CA PRO A 131 -39.26 -4.84 -29.77
C PRO A 131 -38.81 -3.64 -28.91
N LEU A 132 -38.51 -3.87 -27.64
CA LEU A 132 -38.05 -2.83 -26.71
C LEU A 132 -36.56 -2.50 -26.85
N ALA A 133 -35.76 -3.35 -27.52
CA ALA A 133 -34.32 -3.15 -27.64
C ALA A 133 -33.93 -1.79 -28.26
N PRO A 134 -34.53 -1.33 -29.39
CA PRO A 134 -34.20 -0.04 -29.95
C PRO A 134 -34.59 1.14 -29.05
N ILE A 135 -35.66 1.01 -28.27
CA ILE A 135 -36.14 2.03 -27.35
C ILE A 135 -35.13 2.16 -26.17
N PHE A 136 -34.75 1.04 -25.58
CA PHE A 136 -33.74 1.05 -24.47
C PHE A 136 -32.41 1.60 -24.96
N ASN A 137 -31.94 1.17 -26.14
CA ASN A 137 -30.67 1.66 -26.67
C ASN A 137 -30.69 3.18 -26.87
N LYS A 138 -31.79 3.72 -27.43
CA LYS A 138 -31.95 5.18 -27.59
C LYS A 138 -31.91 5.90 -26.25
N ILE A 139 -32.67 5.44 -25.27
CA ILE A 139 -32.72 6.06 -23.93
C ILE A 139 -31.32 6.02 -23.25
N ILE A 140 -30.61 4.91 -23.35
CA ILE A 140 -29.26 4.79 -22.76
C ILE A 140 -28.30 5.80 -23.42
N VAL A 141 -28.33 5.91 -24.74
CA VAL A 141 -27.50 6.89 -25.48
C VAL A 141 -27.86 8.33 -25.10
N ASP A 142 -29.14 8.65 -24.98
CA ASP A 142 -29.61 9.98 -24.59
C ASP A 142 -29.17 10.34 -23.15
N ILE A 143 -29.25 9.37 -22.21
CA ILE A 143 -28.79 9.56 -20.82
C ILE A 143 -27.28 9.76 -20.80
N GLN A 144 -26.51 9.00 -21.57
CA GLN A 144 -25.06 9.18 -21.65
C GLN A 144 -24.70 10.55 -22.26
N ALA A 145 -25.33 10.91 -23.35
CA ALA A 145 -25.08 12.18 -24.05
C ALA A 145 -25.46 13.42 -23.22
N SER A 146 -26.52 13.31 -22.40
CA SER A 146 -26.93 14.39 -21.48
C SER A 146 -26.02 14.57 -20.26
N GLY A 147 -25.07 13.67 -20.01
CA GLY A 147 -24.18 13.70 -18.86
C GLY A 147 -24.84 13.35 -17.51
N VAL A 148 -26.14 12.99 -17.51
CA VAL A 148 -26.87 12.61 -16.30
C VAL A 148 -26.26 11.39 -15.63
N LEU A 149 -25.85 10.39 -16.41
CA LEU A 149 -25.19 9.19 -15.91
C LEU A 149 -23.88 9.53 -15.18
N SER A 150 -23.07 10.41 -15.77
CA SER A 150 -21.82 10.88 -15.16
C SER A 150 -22.08 11.64 -13.86
N LYS A 151 -23.10 12.48 -13.82
CA LYS A 151 -23.51 13.19 -12.59
C LYS A 151 -23.90 12.22 -11.48
N TRP A 152 -24.77 11.26 -11.77
CA TRP A 152 -25.20 10.26 -10.78
C TRP A 152 -24.06 9.40 -10.28
N TRP A 153 -23.15 9.02 -11.17
CA TRP A 153 -21.95 8.28 -10.79
C TRP A 153 -21.07 9.09 -9.85
N THR A 154 -20.83 10.36 -10.17
CA THR A 154 -20.03 11.26 -9.32
C THR A 154 -20.69 11.48 -7.96
N GLU A 155 -22.01 11.69 -7.89
CA GLU A 155 -22.73 11.82 -6.64
C GLU A 155 -22.64 10.54 -5.79
N LEU A 156 -22.78 9.38 -6.41
CA LEU A 156 -22.65 8.09 -5.74
C LEU A 156 -21.23 7.92 -5.19
N MET A 157 -20.22 8.24 -5.98
CA MET A 157 -18.82 8.19 -5.57
C MET A 157 -18.52 9.12 -4.41
N MET A 158 -18.98 10.37 -4.47
CA MET A 158 -18.80 11.32 -3.38
C MET A 158 -19.45 10.87 -2.08
N LYS A 159 -20.66 10.31 -2.15
CA LYS A 159 -21.37 9.78 -0.98
C LYS A 159 -20.69 8.55 -0.38
N THR A 160 -19.97 7.79 -1.19
CA THR A 160 -19.30 6.55 -0.76
C THR A 160 -17.80 6.72 -0.50
N THR A 161 -17.22 7.87 -0.87
CA THR A 161 -15.82 8.17 -0.58
C THR A 161 -15.61 8.19 0.94
N PRO A 162 -14.75 7.34 1.48
CA PRO A 162 -14.50 7.35 2.91
C PRO A 162 -13.82 8.66 3.30
N VAL A 163 -14.34 9.29 4.34
CA VAL A 163 -13.58 10.26 5.11
C VAL A 163 -12.71 9.43 6.07
N CYS A 164 -11.97 8.49 5.53
CA CYS A 164 -10.91 7.87 6.29
C CYS A 164 -9.84 8.94 6.43
N GLN A 165 -9.88 9.69 7.52
CA GLN A 165 -8.71 10.42 7.93
C GLN A 165 -7.59 9.38 7.99
N SER A 166 -6.64 9.50 7.09
CA SER A 166 -5.33 8.90 7.27
C SER A 166 -4.71 9.61 8.49
N SER A 167 -5.19 9.25 9.66
CA SER A 167 -4.51 9.55 10.92
C SER A 167 -3.21 8.77 11.05
N GLU A 168 -2.78 8.17 10.00
CA GLU A 168 -1.41 7.76 9.79
C GLU A 168 -0.58 8.97 9.33
N GLY A 169 -0.52 9.99 10.17
CA GLY A 169 0.77 10.58 10.38
C GLY A 169 1.66 9.37 10.70
N ALA A 170 2.59 9.03 9.79
CA ALA A 170 3.47 7.91 9.95
C ALA A 170 3.98 7.93 11.40
N SER A 171 3.43 7.07 12.24
CA SER A 171 3.86 7.00 13.63
C SER A 171 5.34 6.66 13.55
N ILE A 172 6.17 7.62 13.96
CA ILE A 172 7.62 7.43 13.97
C ILE A 172 7.86 6.27 14.94
N GLY A 173 8.00 5.08 14.38
CA GLY A 173 8.24 3.88 15.16
C GLY A 173 9.59 3.99 15.87
N LEU A 174 9.69 3.41 17.05
CA LEU A 174 10.97 3.26 17.76
C LEU A 174 12.15 2.83 16.85
N PRO A 175 11.97 1.91 15.88
CA PRO A 175 13.06 1.52 14.98
C PRO A 175 13.68 2.68 14.17
N THR A 176 12.88 3.67 13.80
CA THR A 176 13.34 4.81 13.01
C THR A 176 14.23 5.76 13.84
N VAL A 177 13.99 5.85 15.14
CA VAL A 177 14.73 6.74 16.05
C VAL A 177 15.86 6.00 16.76
N PHE A 178 15.84 4.67 16.79
CA PHE A 178 16.82 3.83 17.49
C PHE A 178 18.26 4.08 17.03
N SER A 179 18.49 4.29 15.74
CA SER A 179 19.82 4.58 15.18
C SER A 179 20.47 5.84 15.80
N VAL A 180 19.65 6.87 16.09
CA VAL A 180 20.14 8.11 16.71
C VAL A 180 20.59 7.87 18.12
N PHE A 181 19.83 7.08 18.91
CA PHE A 181 20.20 6.72 20.27
C PHE A 181 21.49 5.89 20.33
N VAL A 182 21.67 4.96 19.37
CA VAL A 182 22.90 4.15 19.27
C VAL A 182 24.11 5.05 19.03
N VAL A 183 24.03 5.98 18.08
CA VAL A 183 25.13 6.92 17.78
C VAL A 183 25.45 7.78 18.99
N MET A 184 24.43 8.28 19.70
CA MET A 184 24.60 9.06 20.92
C MET A 184 25.30 8.25 22.02
N CYS A 185 24.88 7.02 22.26
CA CYS A 185 25.51 6.14 23.25
C CYS A 185 26.98 5.85 22.91
N ILE A 186 27.29 5.57 21.65
CA ILE A 186 28.67 5.35 21.20
C ILE A 186 29.51 6.61 21.44
N GLY A 187 29.00 7.79 21.13
CA GLY A 187 29.68 9.08 21.37
C GLY A 187 29.99 9.30 22.87
N LEU A 188 29.04 9.00 23.75
CA LEU A 188 29.24 9.09 25.21
C LEU A 188 30.27 8.12 25.69
N ILE A 189 30.25 6.87 25.22
CA ILE A 189 31.24 5.84 25.61
C ILE A 189 32.65 6.26 25.18
N LEU A 190 32.81 6.74 23.91
CA LEU A 190 34.09 7.22 23.41
C LEU A 190 34.61 8.41 24.22
N SER A 191 33.76 9.37 24.53
CA SER A 191 34.12 10.52 25.36
C SER A 191 34.59 10.11 26.74
N PHE A 192 33.90 9.14 27.36
CA PHE A 192 34.27 8.61 28.65
C PHE A 192 35.62 7.86 28.61
N LEU A 193 35.87 7.07 27.59
CA LEU A 193 37.13 6.37 27.39
C LEU A 193 38.32 7.35 27.22
N ILE A 194 38.13 8.39 26.40
CA ILE A 194 39.15 9.44 26.21
C ILE A 194 39.48 10.11 27.54
N MET A 195 38.47 10.48 28.33
CA MET A 195 38.66 11.08 29.67
C MET A 195 39.43 10.15 30.60
N LEU A 196 39.16 8.83 30.58
CA LEU A 196 39.91 7.87 31.41
C LEU A 196 41.37 7.76 31.00
N ILE A 197 41.65 7.74 29.67
CA ILE A 197 42.99 7.67 29.13
C ILE A 197 43.78 8.92 29.52
N GLU A 198 43.18 10.09 29.38
CA GLU A 198 43.77 11.37 29.71
C GLU A 198 44.10 11.44 31.23
N ARG A 199 43.16 11.04 32.08
CA ARG A 199 43.37 10.95 33.51
C ARG A 199 44.44 9.95 33.94
N SER A 200 44.53 8.82 33.24
CA SER A 200 45.59 7.83 33.43
C SER A 200 46.97 8.37 33.04
N SER A 201 47.07 9.02 31.89
CA SER A 201 48.29 9.66 31.37
C SER A 201 48.81 10.75 32.32
N GLN A 202 47.91 11.61 32.82
CA GLN A 202 48.29 12.65 33.80
C GLN A 202 48.79 12.05 35.10
N ARG A 203 48.21 10.96 35.61
CA ARG A 203 48.69 10.25 36.80
C ARG A 203 50.09 9.69 36.58
N SER A 204 50.36 9.09 35.45
CA SER A 204 51.67 8.54 35.07
C SER A 204 52.72 9.64 35.02
N ALA A 205 52.43 10.78 34.41
CA ALA A 205 53.31 11.93 34.33
C ALA A 205 53.65 12.53 35.71
N VAL A 206 52.67 12.64 36.61
CA VAL A 206 52.86 13.12 37.98
C VAL A 206 53.74 12.15 38.80
N THR A 207 53.55 10.83 38.58
CA THR A 207 54.36 9.82 39.26
C THR A 207 55.83 9.84 38.82
N GLU A 208 56.05 10.08 37.52
CA GLU A 208 57.41 10.21 36.95
C GLU A 208 58.15 11.44 37.47
N VAL A 209 57.47 12.60 37.50
CA VAL A 209 58.04 13.84 38.07
C VAL A 209 58.37 13.68 39.57
N LYS A 210 57.53 12.98 40.34
CA LYS A 210 57.77 12.73 41.75
C LYS A 210 58.98 11.82 42.00
N ASN A 211 59.18 10.83 41.11
CA ASN A 211 60.37 9.95 41.21
C ASN A 211 61.69 10.64 40.84
N ILE A 212 61.63 11.65 39.93
CA ILE A 212 62.82 12.45 39.59
C ILE A 212 63.19 13.43 40.69
N SER A 213 62.19 13.93 41.46
CA SER A 213 62.42 14.89 42.56
C SER A 213 62.98 14.24 43.86
N ILE A 214 62.99 12.91 43.96
CA ILE A 214 63.48 12.15 45.12
C ILE A 214 64.93 11.57 44.94
N ARG A 215 65.47 11.74 43.72
CA ARG A 215 66.88 11.43 43.41
C ARG A 215 67.74 12.68 43.49
#